data_8f1bc333ba32cc7a989e73b843c48f80
#
_entry.id   8f1bc333ba32cc7a989e73b843c48f80
#
_cell.length_a   1.000
_cell.length_b   1.000
_cell.length_c   1.000
_cell.angle_alpha   90.00
_cell.angle_beta   90.00
_cell.angle_gamma   90.00
#
_symmetry.space_group_name_H-M   'P 1'
#
loop_
_entity.id
_entity.type
_entity.pdbx_description
1 polymer ?
#
loop_
_entity_poly.entity_id
_entity_poly.type
_entity_poly.pdbx_seq_one_letter_code
_entity_poly.pdbx_strand_id
1 'polypeptide(L)'
;MKFIRAAQAIVAMSLFAAIGSVAMAEPTWLDGTEKLHVVKTGGGKLGKANYALGEFTGAGGLTGTKQSRSSLFDYTIKSVKQEYNTKFTVVLPGQSEAVAVTCAGGQARADFKWVTFKRSALTYHCDYVGGGVPAGTSFDLVLSETGLMKSLEQPQRAGEFAFGDIILKAETRQVDTKMIASPGVLGYVFSRDGVDIGAISMVGFKKAIYLPKADDPNRTASALLALSLYYFNDPGNL
;
A
#
# COMPACT_ATOMS: atom_id res chain seq x y z
N MET A 1 -0.69 -37.16 79.40
CA MET A 1 -0.88 -37.34 77.94
C MET A 1 -1.45 -36.04 77.33
N LYS A 2 -0.63 -35.21 76.68
CA LYS A 2 -1.00 -33.93 76.09
C LYS A 2 -0.82 -34.04 74.56
N PHE A 3 -1.93 -33.99 73.82
CA PHE A 3 -1.91 -33.95 72.38
C PHE A 3 -1.70 -32.52 71.91
N ILE A 4 -0.61 -32.30 71.22
CA ILE A 4 -0.31 -31.03 70.50
C ILE A 4 -0.85 -31.17 69.11
N ARG A 5 -1.83 -30.34 68.77
CA ARG A 5 -2.35 -30.18 67.39
C ARG A 5 -1.51 -29.12 66.69
N ALA A 6 -0.78 -29.54 65.67
CA ALA A 6 -0.09 -28.63 64.75
C ALA A 6 -1.09 -28.12 63.74
N ALA A 7 -1.27 -26.81 63.70
CA ALA A 7 -2.03 -26.12 62.67
C ALA A 7 -1.11 -25.82 61.49
N GLN A 8 -1.36 -26.44 60.34
CA GLN A 8 -0.69 -26.09 59.07
C GLN A 8 -1.46 -24.93 58.42
N ALA A 9 -0.80 -23.76 58.37
CA ALA A 9 -1.26 -22.61 57.60
C ALA A 9 -0.83 -22.79 56.13
N ILE A 10 -1.84 -22.97 55.26
CA ILE A 10 -1.63 -23.00 53.82
C ILE A 10 -1.67 -21.54 53.34
N VAL A 11 -0.51 -21.00 52.99
CA VAL A 11 -0.38 -19.71 52.31
C VAL A 11 -0.61 -19.95 50.82
N ALA A 12 -1.80 -19.61 50.35
CA ALA A 12 -2.10 -19.58 48.93
C ALA A 12 -1.48 -18.32 48.32
N MET A 13 -0.40 -18.48 47.61
CA MET A 13 0.31 -17.43 46.87
C MET A 13 -0.37 -17.28 45.51
N SER A 14 -1.30 -16.32 45.42
CA SER A 14 -1.96 -15.95 44.15
C SER A 14 -0.95 -15.17 43.30
N LEU A 15 -0.29 -15.85 42.36
CA LEU A 15 0.42 -15.21 41.26
C LEU A 15 -0.61 -14.61 40.30
N PHE A 16 -0.90 -13.32 40.43
CA PHE A 16 -1.55 -12.55 39.36
C PHE A 16 -0.48 -12.32 38.29
N ALA A 17 -0.52 -13.13 37.22
CA ALA A 17 0.18 -12.83 35.99
C ALA A 17 -0.50 -11.60 35.34
N ALA A 18 0.07 -10.43 35.54
CA ALA A 18 -0.29 -9.24 34.78
C ALA A 18 0.13 -9.49 33.32
N ILE A 19 -0.82 -9.95 32.51
CA ILE A 19 -0.68 -9.98 31.05
C ILE A 19 -0.73 -8.50 30.62
N GLY A 20 0.42 -7.84 30.66
CA GLY A 20 0.61 -6.52 30.09
C GLY A 20 0.32 -6.63 28.60
N SER A 21 -0.78 -6.03 28.14
CA SER A 21 -1.01 -5.78 26.72
C SER A 21 0.17 -4.96 26.22
N VAL A 22 1.08 -5.56 25.48
CA VAL A 22 2.12 -4.83 24.78
C VAL A 22 1.39 -4.03 23.69
N ALA A 23 1.03 -2.80 24.01
CA ALA A 23 0.61 -1.84 23.00
C ALA A 23 1.82 -1.67 22.08
N MET A 24 1.77 -2.23 20.87
CA MET A 24 2.76 -1.94 19.86
C MET A 24 2.71 -0.42 19.62
N ALA A 25 3.79 0.27 19.96
CA ALA A 25 3.92 1.69 19.70
C ALA A 25 3.80 1.93 18.19
N GLU A 26 3.08 2.98 17.80
CA GLU A 26 3.07 3.41 16.41
C GLU A 26 4.52 3.69 15.97
N PRO A 27 4.89 3.38 14.72
CA PRO A 27 6.25 3.63 14.25
C PRO A 27 6.58 5.12 14.37
N THR A 28 7.70 5.45 15.00
CA THR A 28 8.09 6.85 15.29
C THR A 28 8.28 7.71 14.04
N TRP A 29 8.55 7.11 12.87
CA TRP A 29 8.65 7.83 11.60
C TRP A 29 7.32 8.44 11.14
N LEU A 30 6.17 7.93 11.62
CA LEU A 30 4.85 8.52 11.35
C LEU A 30 4.67 9.89 12.01
N ASP A 31 5.41 10.20 13.09
CA ASP A 31 5.34 11.50 13.77
C ASP A 31 5.73 12.68 12.86
N GLY A 32 6.53 12.41 11.81
CA GLY A 32 6.90 13.36 10.77
C GLY A 32 5.87 13.50 9.63
N THR A 33 4.76 12.76 9.68
CA THR A 33 3.78 12.72 8.60
C THR A 33 2.42 13.29 9.00
N GLU A 34 1.62 13.61 8.00
CA GLU A 34 0.21 14.00 8.12
C GLU A 34 -0.68 12.85 7.64
N LYS A 35 -1.61 12.42 8.49
CA LYS A 35 -2.57 11.37 8.15
C LYS A 35 -3.76 11.95 7.38
N LEU A 36 -3.94 11.50 6.16
CA LEU A 36 -4.97 11.96 5.24
C LEU A 36 -5.84 10.79 4.74
N HIS A 37 -7.00 11.15 4.23
CA HIS A 37 -7.89 10.21 3.55
C HIS A 37 -8.34 10.81 2.23
N VAL A 38 -8.51 9.95 1.21
CA VAL A 38 -9.14 10.38 -0.04
C VAL A 38 -10.63 10.63 0.22
N VAL A 39 -11.05 11.86 0.02
CA VAL A 39 -12.43 12.31 0.21
C VAL A 39 -13.08 12.50 -1.16
N LYS A 40 -14.23 11.88 -1.40
CA LYS A 40 -15.02 12.13 -2.61
C LYS A 40 -15.67 13.51 -2.51
N THR A 41 -15.40 14.39 -3.47
CA THR A 41 -15.92 15.78 -3.50
C THR A 41 -17.04 15.97 -4.52
N GLY A 42 -17.33 14.96 -5.35
CA GLY A 42 -18.43 15.00 -6.30
C GLY A 42 -18.59 13.68 -7.04
N GLY A 43 -19.78 13.47 -7.63
CA GLY A 43 -20.10 12.32 -8.47
C GLY A 43 -19.82 12.63 -9.94
N GLY A 44 -18.91 11.90 -10.56
CA GLY A 44 -18.75 11.90 -12.02
C GLY A 44 -19.75 10.95 -12.67
N LYS A 45 -20.17 11.27 -13.89
CA LYS A 45 -20.87 10.31 -14.74
C LYS A 45 -19.91 9.16 -15.09
N LEU A 46 -20.41 7.93 -15.15
CA LEU A 46 -19.67 6.74 -15.58
C LEU A 46 -18.50 6.28 -14.67
N GLY A 47 -18.72 6.25 -13.35
CA GLY A 47 -17.74 5.62 -12.43
C GLY A 47 -16.52 6.48 -12.12
N LYS A 48 -16.40 7.70 -12.66
CA LYS A 48 -15.38 8.67 -12.26
C LYS A 48 -15.91 9.53 -11.12
N ALA A 49 -15.17 9.61 -10.03
CA ALA A 49 -15.50 10.47 -8.91
C ALA A 49 -14.42 11.54 -8.76
N ASN A 50 -14.84 12.78 -8.48
CA ASN A 50 -13.89 13.80 -8.04
C ASN A 50 -13.47 13.51 -6.62
N TYR A 51 -12.21 13.80 -6.30
CA TYR A 51 -11.65 13.55 -4.98
C TYR A 51 -10.72 14.68 -4.53
N ALA A 52 -10.46 14.70 -3.23
CA ALA A 52 -9.41 15.49 -2.61
C ALA A 52 -8.57 14.60 -1.67
N LEU A 53 -7.28 14.86 -1.61
CA LEU A 53 -6.32 14.31 -0.67
C LEU A 53 -5.49 15.48 -0.14
N GLY A 54 -5.89 16.05 1.01
CA GLY A 54 -5.33 17.33 1.46
C GLY A 54 -5.52 18.41 0.39
N GLU A 55 -4.43 19.02 -0.03
CA GLU A 55 -4.36 20.06 -1.08
C GLU A 55 -4.40 19.50 -2.52
N PHE A 56 -4.24 18.20 -2.69
CA PHE A 56 -4.31 17.55 -4.02
C PHE A 56 -5.76 17.25 -4.38
N THR A 57 -6.17 17.65 -5.57
CA THR A 57 -7.52 17.36 -6.08
C THR A 57 -7.45 16.61 -7.39
N GLY A 58 -8.53 15.95 -7.79
CA GLY A 58 -8.52 15.24 -9.06
C GLY A 58 -9.80 14.49 -9.34
N ALA A 59 -9.76 13.69 -10.39
CA ALA A 59 -10.83 12.79 -10.78
C ALA A 59 -10.25 11.41 -11.13
N GLY A 60 -10.90 10.35 -10.68
CA GLY A 60 -10.44 9.00 -10.96
C GLY A 60 -11.52 7.96 -10.76
N GLY A 61 -11.28 6.80 -11.34
CA GLY A 61 -12.12 5.63 -11.18
C GLY A 61 -11.39 4.40 -11.69
N LEU A 62 -11.74 3.24 -11.16
CA LEU A 62 -11.26 1.96 -11.68
C LEU A 62 -11.86 1.76 -13.08
N THR A 63 -11.05 1.83 -14.10
CA THR A 63 -11.44 1.50 -15.47
C THR A 63 -11.14 0.03 -15.75
N GLY A 64 -12.00 -0.84 -15.27
CA GLY A 64 -12.14 -2.21 -15.75
C GLY A 64 -11.05 -3.21 -15.35
N THR A 65 -11.46 -4.21 -14.59
CA THR A 65 -10.82 -5.52 -14.50
C THR A 65 -11.38 -6.39 -15.63
N LYS A 66 -10.62 -6.68 -16.67
CA LYS A 66 -10.96 -7.77 -17.59
C LYS A 66 -10.52 -9.08 -16.98
N GLN A 67 -11.44 -9.83 -16.41
CA GLN A 67 -11.25 -11.26 -16.14
C GLN A 67 -11.55 -12.03 -17.42
N SER A 68 -10.54 -12.50 -18.10
CA SER A 68 -10.70 -13.48 -19.15
C SER A 68 -10.61 -14.87 -18.53
N ARG A 69 -11.75 -15.52 -18.36
CA ARG A 69 -11.82 -16.95 -18.05
C ARG A 69 -11.77 -17.71 -19.37
N SER A 70 -10.67 -18.33 -19.69
CA SER A 70 -10.64 -19.39 -20.70
C SER A 70 -10.95 -20.71 -20.00
N SER A 71 -12.18 -21.22 -20.15
CA SER A 71 -12.50 -22.60 -19.84
C SER A 71 -12.20 -23.44 -21.07
N LEU A 72 -11.13 -24.18 -21.05
CA LEU A 72 -10.93 -25.35 -21.89
C LEU A 72 -11.11 -26.59 -21.02
N PHE A 73 -11.87 -27.50 -21.53
CA PHE A 73 -12.26 -28.76 -20.95
C PHE A 73 -11.14 -29.46 -20.18
N ASP A 74 -11.51 -29.96 -19.01
CA ASP A 74 -10.85 -31.03 -18.25
C ASP A 74 -9.44 -30.78 -17.66
N TYR A 75 -9.41 -30.78 -16.31
CA TYR A 75 -8.19 -30.94 -15.51
C TYR A 75 -6.99 -30.08 -15.93
N THR A 76 -7.04 -28.78 -15.75
CA THR A 76 -5.76 -28.04 -15.70
C THR A 76 -5.93 -26.56 -15.31
N ILE A 77 -5.12 -26.12 -14.37
CA ILE A 77 -4.53 -24.78 -14.19
C ILE A 77 -5.34 -23.64 -14.82
N LYS A 78 -6.21 -23.05 -14.02
CA LYS A 78 -6.87 -21.78 -14.37
C LYS A 78 -5.82 -20.66 -14.41
N SER A 79 -5.28 -20.38 -15.59
CA SER A 79 -4.52 -19.14 -15.78
C SER A 79 -5.52 -17.96 -15.82
N VAL A 80 -5.68 -17.28 -14.71
CA VAL A 80 -6.44 -16.03 -14.68
C VAL A 80 -5.51 -14.94 -15.18
N LYS A 81 -5.64 -14.52 -16.44
CA LYS A 81 -5.05 -13.28 -16.92
C LYS A 81 -5.85 -12.13 -16.32
N GLN A 82 -5.29 -11.47 -15.33
CA GLN A 82 -5.84 -10.23 -14.80
C GLN A 82 -5.08 -9.06 -15.41
N GLU A 83 -5.75 -8.25 -16.19
CA GLU A 83 -5.23 -6.98 -16.70
C GLU A 83 -5.88 -5.85 -15.89
N TYR A 84 -5.05 -5.01 -15.31
CA TYR A 84 -5.50 -3.85 -14.53
C TYR A 84 -5.16 -2.60 -15.30
N ASN A 85 -6.16 -1.82 -15.63
CA ASN A 85 -5.98 -0.49 -16.21
C ASN A 85 -6.64 0.53 -15.30
N THR A 86 -5.86 1.49 -14.84
CA THR A 86 -6.34 2.58 -13.99
C THR A 86 -5.98 3.90 -14.62
N LYS A 87 -6.94 4.84 -14.65
CA LYS A 87 -6.71 6.21 -15.12
C LYS A 87 -7.29 7.19 -14.12
N PHE A 88 -6.50 8.15 -13.73
CA PHE A 88 -6.94 9.25 -12.87
C PHE A 88 -6.16 10.52 -13.19
N THR A 89 -6.63 11.65 -12.69
CA THR A 89 -5.96 12.94 -12.82
C THR A 89 -5.70 13.52 -11.45
N VAL A 90 -4.61 14.28 -11.31
CA VAL A 90 -4.25 14.99 -10.07
C VAL A 90 -3.90 16.42 -10.43
N VAL A 91 -4.53 17.38 -9.75
CA VAL A 91 -4.12 18.78 -9.79
C VAL A 91 -3.17 19.00 -8.61
N LEU A 92 -1.95 19.39 -8.91
CA LEU A 92 -0.94 19.68 -7.90
C LEU A 92 -1.17 21.08 -7.31
N PRO A 93 -0.75 21.32 -6.06
CA PRO A 93 -0.86 22.64 -5.44
C PRO A 93 -0.20 23.74 -6.30
N GLY A 94 -0.92 24.83 -6.53
CA GLY A 94 -0.45 25.95 -7.34
C GLY A 94 -0.44 25.73 -8.85
N GLN A 95 -0.83 24.54 -9.34
CA GLN A 95 -0.97 24.26 -10.77
C GLN A 95 -2.42 24.36 -11.21
N SER A 96 -2.64 24.88 -12.43
CA SER A 96 -3.96 24.92 -13.07
C SER A 96 -4.21 23.70 -13.96
N GLU A 97 -3.15 23.07 -14.44
CA GLU A 97 -3.21 21.89 -15.29
C GLU A 97 -3.13 20.62 -14.44
N ALA A 98 -3.93 19.63 -14.79
CA ALA A 98 -3.93 18.34 -14.12
C ALA A 98 -2.84 17.42 -14.70
N VAL A 99 -2.18 16.69 -13.83
CA VAL A 99 -1.38 15.51 -14.18
C VAL A 99 -2.32 14.40 -14.60
N ALA A 100 -2.16 13.88 -15.80
CA ALA A 100 -2.83 12.66 -16.25
C ALA A 100 -1.99 11.44 -15.86
N VAL A 101 -2.58 10.54 -15.10
CA VAL A 101 -1.93 9.28 -14.68
C VAL A 101 -2.62 8.12 -15.37
N THR A 102 -1.83 7.31 -16.05
CA THR A 102 -2.29 6.07 -16.69
C THR A 102 -1.46 4.91 -16.17
N CYS A 103 -2.13 3.97 -15.53
CA CYS A 103 -1.46 2.79 -14.99
C CYS A 103 -1.98 1.53 -15.68
N ALA A 104 -1.08 0.62 -15.97
CA ALA A 104 -1.37 -0.71 -16.50
C ALA A 104 -0.68 -1.76 -15.64
N GLY A 105 -1.41 -2.83 -15.35
CA GLY A 105 -0.88 -3.99 -14.65
C GLY A 105 -1.21 -5.26 -15.40
N GLY A 106 -0.33 -6.23 -15.30
CA GLY A 106 -0.55 -7.52 -15.94
C GLY A 106 0.59 -8.48 -15.64
N GLN A 107 0.43 -9.72 -16.07
CA GLN A 107 1.52 -10.69 -16.11
C GLN A 107 2.39 -10.41 -17.35
N ALA A 108 3.27 -9.42 -17.28
CA ALA A 108 4.20 -9.11 -18.36
C ALA A 108 5.64 -9.10 -17.84
N ARG A 109 6.56 -9.41 -18.74
CA ARG A 109 7.99 -9.27 -18.52
C ARG A 109 8.32 -7.79 -18.36
N ALA A 110 8.79 -7.38 -17.21
CA ALA A 110 9.41 -6.09 -17.04
C ALA A 110 10.88 -6.31 -16.70
N ASP A 111 11.76 -5.78 -17.53
CA ASP A 111 13.19 -5.72 -17.24
C ASP A 111 13.45 -4.36 -16.58
N PHE A 112 13.60 -4.35 -15.25
CA PHE A 112 14.03 -3.17 -14.51
C PHE A 112 15.55 -3.08 -14.48
N LYS A 113 16.08 -1.85 -14.48
CA LYS A 113 17.53 -1.61 -14.47
C LYS A 113 18.26 -2.25 -13.28
N TRP A 114 17.53 -2.57 -12.22
CA TRP A 114 18.11 -3.06 -10.97
C TRP A 114 17.60 -4.43 -10.48
N VAL A 115 16.54 -4.99 -11.11
CA VAL A 115 16.02 -6.31 -10.74
C VAL A 115 15.63 -7.10 -11.99
N THR A 116 16.15 -8.33 -12.11
CA THR A 116 15.77 -9.27 -13.17
C THR A 116 14.75 -10.27 -12.64
N PHE A 117 13.52 -10.24 -13.16
CA PHE A 117 12.46 -11.16 -12.75
C PHE A 117 12.30 -12.34 -13.70
N LYS A 118 12.18 -13.54 -13.14
CA LYS A 118 11.77 -14.74 -13.86
C LYS A 118 10.24 -14.76 -14.01
N ARG A 119 9.78 -15.25 -15.16
CA ARG A 119 8.39 -15.38 -15.65
C ARG A 119 7.30 -15.37 -14.56
N SER A 120 6.27 -14.56 -14.79
CA SER A 120 4.97 -14.46 -14.12
C SER A 120 4.86 -13.56 -12.87
N ALA A 121 5.77 -12.62 -12.67
CA ALA A 121 5.59 -11.62 -11.63
C ALA A 121 4.47 -10.63 -12.03
N LEU A 122 3.59 -10.28 -11.07
CA LEU A 122 2.69 -9.15 -11.23
C LEU A 122 3.55 -7.90 -11.42
N THR A 123 3.32 -7.18 -12.51
CA THR A 123 3.90 -5.87 -12.75
C THR A 123 2.77 -4.84 -12.83
N TYR A 124 3.00 -3.67 -12.26
CA TYR A 124 2.11 -2.54 -12.35
C TYR A 124 2.94 -1.31 -12.65
N HIS A 125 2.67 -0.67 -13.77
CA HIS A 125 3.41 0.49 -14.26
C HIS A 125 2.48 1.67 -14.44
N CYS A 126 2.90 2.87 -14.03
CA CYS A 126 2.18 4.11 -14.20
C CYS A 126 3.04 5.16 -14.88
N ASP A 127 2.47 5.82 -15.87
CA ASP A 127 2.99 7.01 -16.53
C ASP A 127 2.26 8.26 -16.06
N TYR A 128 3.00 9.37 -15.94
CA TYR A 128 2.49 10.67 -15.48
C TYR A 128 2.82 11.73 -16.52
N VAL A 129 1.80 12.48 -16.98
CA VAL A 129 1.95 13.48 -18.05
C VAL A 129 1.19 14.75 -17.70
N GLY A 130 1.78 15.91 -17.97
CA GLY A 130 1.19 17.23 -17.73
C GLY A 130 1.30 17.73 -16.31
N GLY A 131 0.57 18.77 -15.95
CA GLY A 131 0.46 19.30 -14.60
C GLY A 131 1.76 19.72 -13.91
N GLY A 132 2.83 19.97 -14.67
CA GLY A 132 4.12 20.40 -14.13
C GLY A 132 4.97 19.28 -13.53
N VAL A 133 4.61 18.00 -13.74
CA VAL A 133 5.50 16.88 -13.34
C VAL A 133 6.74 16.83 -14.23
N PRO A 134 7.91 16.45 -13.68
CA PRO A 134 9.12 16.27 -14.48
C PRO A 134 8.91 15.22 -15.59
N ALA A 135 9.56 15.43 -16.73
CA ALA A 135 9.52 14.45 -17.81
C ALA A 135 10.13 13.11 -17.37
N GLY A 136 9.50 12.00 -17.74
CA GLY A 136 9.95 10.66 -17.35
C GLY A 136 9.50 10.25 -15.93
N THR A 137 8.58 11.01 -15.30
CA THR A 137 7.94 10.57 -14.05
C THR A 137 7.21 9.27 -14.29
N SER A 138 7.54 8.25 -13.49
CA SER A 138 6.97 6.90 -13.61
C SER A 138 6.94 6.18 -12.27
N PHE A 139 6.04 5.21 -12.16
CA PHE A 139 5.98 4.28 -11.03
C PHE A 139 5.92 2.85 -11.52
N ASP A 140 6.76 2.03 -10.95
CA ASP A 140 6.83 0.60 -11.21
C ASP A 140 6.68 -0.19 -9.91
N LEU A 141 5.77 -1.17 -9.90
CA LEU A 141 5.54 -2.06 -8.76
C LEU A 141 5.59 -3.51 -9.24
N VAL A 142 6.31 -4.32 -8.49
CA VAL A 142 6.51 -5.74 -8.81
C VAL A 142 6.26 -6.63 -7.59
N LEU A 143 5.98 -7.90 -7.84
CA LEU A 143 5.99 -8.91 -6.79
C LEU A 143 7.45 -9.16 -6.37
N SER A 144 7.76 -8.94 -5.10
CA SER A 144 9.08 -9.26 -4.56
C SER A 144 9.20 -10.75 -4.30
N GLU A 145 10.28 -11.37 -4.82
CA GLU A 145 10.53 -12.83 -4.71
C GLU A 145 11.13 -13.25 -3.34
N THR A 146 10.80 -12.62 -2.26
CA THR A 146 11.27 -13.06 -0.95
C THR A 146 10.47 -14.27 -0.46
N GLY A 147 10.89 -15.48 -0.92
CA GLY A 147 10.47 -16.77 -0.37
C GLY A 147 9.05 -17.22 -0.69
N LEU A 148 8.92 -18.25 -1.51
CA LEU A 148 7.64 -18.82 -1.97
C LEU A 148 6.63 -19.12 -0.85
N MET A 149 7.09 -19.51 0.33
CA MET A 149 6.22 -19.84 1.48
C MET A 149 5.66 -18.61 2.20
N LYS A 150 6.43 -17.53 2.32
CA LYS A 150 5.95 -16.27 2.93
C LYS A 150 5.03 -15.48 2.01
N SER A 151 5.18 -15.61 0.69
CA SER A 151 4.37 -14.89 -0.30
C SER A 151 2.92 -15.37 -0.40
N LEU A 152 2.61 -16.55 0.11
CA LEU A 152 1.23 -17.09 0.13
C LEU A 152 0.41 -16.50 1.28
N GLU A 153 1.05 -16.16 2.40
CA GLU A 153 0.38 -15.57 3.56
C GLU A 153 0.34 -14.03 3.50
N GLN A 154 1.42 -13.41 3.01
CA GLN A 154 1.51 -11.96 2.86
C GLN A 154 2.27 -11.61 1.57
N PRO A 155 1.58 -11.24 0.49
CA PRO A 155 2.23 -10.89 -0.77
C PRO A 155 3.20 -9.74 -0.57
N GLN A 156 4.47 -9.97 -0.88
CA GLN A 156 5.51 -8.95 -0.85
C GLN A 156 5.53 -8.20 -2.19
N ARG A 157 5.47 -6.88 -2.13
CA ARG A 157 5.57 -5.99 -3.28
C ARG A 157 6.73 -5.02 -3.04
N ALA A 158 7.45 -4.71 -4.09
CA ALA A 158 8.45 -3.66 -4.09
C ALA A 158 8.25 -2.79 -5.34
N GLY A 159 8.40 -1.49 -5.20
CA GLY A 159 8.23 -0.55 -6.29
C GLY A 159 9.18 0.62 -6.20
N GLU A 160 9.34 1.30 -7.33
CA GLU A 160 10.14 2.52 -7.46
C GLU A 160 9.33 3.59 -8.17
N PHE A 161 9.33 4.78 -7.61
CA PHE A 161 8.71 5.97 -8.17
C PHE A 161 9.78 7.00 -8.48
N ALA A 162 9.92 7.33 -9.75
CA ALA A 162 10.82 8.37 -10.25
C ALA A 162 10.08 9.68 -10.46
N PHE A 163 10.54 10.77 -9.84
CA PHE A 163 9.98 12.11 -9.96
C PHE A 163 11.12 13.13 -10.06
N GLY A 164 11.61 13.38 -11.28
CA GLY A 164 12.84 14.14 -11.48
C GLY A 164 14.02 13.47 -10.77
N ASP A 165 14.67 14.22 -9.86
CA ASP A 165 15.79 13.71 -9.07
C ASP A 165 15.36 12.96 -7.78
N ILE A 166 14.07 12.89 -7.54
CA ILE A 166 13.51 12.17 -6.38
C ILE A 166 13.19 10.74 -6.79
N ILE A 167 13.82 9.79 -6.11
CA ILE A 167 13.51 8.36 -6.25
C ILE A 167 12.94 7.87 -4.91
N LEU A 168 11.68 7.44 -4.94
CA LEU A 168 11.03 6.83 -3.79
C LEU A 168 10.91 5.32 -4.00
N LYS A 169 11.19 4.56 -2.96
CA LYS A 169 10.91 3.14 -2.91
C LYS A 169 9.59 2.90 -2.17
N ALA A 170 8.79 1.98 -2.66
CA ALA A 170 7.56 1.52 -2.02
C ALA A 170 7.68 0.03 -1.69
N GLU A 171 7.47 -0.34 -0.45
CA GLU A 171 7.53 -1.74 -0.01
C GLU A 171 6.30 -2.10 0.81
N THR A 172 5.80 -3.33 0.63
CA THR A 172 4.71 -3.83 1.47
C THR A 172 5.19 -3.99 2.91
N ARG A 173 4.56 -3.24 3.80
CA ARG A 173 4.75 -3.36 5.26
C ARG A 173 3.42 -3.10 5.98
N GLN A 174 3.30 -3.62 7.19
CA GLN A 174 2.19 -3.25 8.06
C GLN A 174 2.39 -1.80 8.53
N VAL A 175 1.41 -0.96 8.21
CA VAL A 175 1.44 0.48 8.55
C VAL A 175 0.64 0.74 9.83
N ASP A 176 -0.48 0.05 10.02
CA ASP A 176 -1.35 0.22 11.19
C ASP A 176 -1.20 -0.98 12.12
N THR A 177 -0.77 -0.73 13.37
CA THR A 177 -0.53 -1.76 14.38
C THR A 177 -1.79 -2.24 15.08
N LYS A 178 -2.93 -1.59 14.87
CA LYS A 178 -4.20 -1.87 15.57
C LYS A 178 -4.99 -3.04 14.98
N MET A 179 -4.56 -3.60 13.86
CA MET A 179 -5.30 -4.67 13.20
C MET A 179 -4.53 -5.99 13.24
N ILE A 180 -5.24 -7.05 13.61
CA ILE A 180 -4.79 -8.44 13.56
C ILE A 180 -4.38 -8.79 12.13
N ALA A 181 -3.31 -9.54 11.97
CA ALA A 181 -2.81 -10.00 10.69
C ALA A 181 -3.94 -10.54 9.81
N SER A 182 -4.21 -9.85 8.69
CA SER A 182 -5.14 -10.28 7.66
C SER A 182 -4.33 -10.85 6.50
N PRO A 183 -4.79 -11.91 5.85
CA PRO A 183 -4.16 -12.34 4.61
C PRO A 183 -4.32 -11.22 3.56
N GLY A 184 -3.22 -10.83 2.92
CA GLY A 184 -3.19 -9.79 1.90
C GLY A 184 -2.20 -8.66 2.19
N VAL A 185 -2.17 -7.68 1.29
CA VAL A 185 -1.31 -6.50 1.43
C VAL A 185 -1.90 -5.54 2.45
N LEU A 186 -1.22 -5.36 3.58
CA LEU A 186 -1.67 -4.50 4.69
C LEU A 186 -1.38 -3.02 4.45
N GLY A 187 -0.37 -2.71 3.65
CA GLY A 187 0.02 -1.35 3.30
C GLY A 187 1.34 -1.29 2.57
N TYR A 188 1.72 -0.07 2.21
CA TYR A 188 3.00 0.25 1.59
C TYR A 188 3.66 1.37 2.37
N VAL A 189 4.94 1.26 2.63
CA VAL A 189 5.77 2.32 3.20
C VAL A 189 6.66 2.88 2.10
N PHE A 190 6.79 4.20 2.08
CA PHE A 190 7.60 4.95 1.12
C PHE A 190 8.89 5.37 1.78
N SER A 191 10.01 5.09 1.15
CA SER A 191 11.31 5.51 1.64
C SER A 191 12.10 6.25 0.57
N ARG A 192 12.93 7.21 1.02
CA ARG A 192 13.95 7.89 0.22
C ARG A 192 15.30 7.69 0.90
N ASP A 193 16.28 7.22 0.17
CA ASP A 193 17.64 6.98 0.68
C ASP A 193 17.68 6.12 1.96
N GLY A 194 16.72 5.17 2.06
CA GLY A 194 16.59 4.27 3.22
C GLY A 194 15.85 4.85 4.43
N VAL A 195 15.37 6.10 4.34
CA VAL A 195 14.56 6.76 5.38
C VAL A 195 13.09 6.66 5.01
N ASP A 196 12.25 6.15 5.91
CA ASP A 196 10.81 6.10 5.73
C ASP A 196 10.23 7.51 5.82
N ILE A 197 9.46 7.91 4.82
CA ILE A 197 8.91 9.28 4.70
C ILE A 197 7.40 9.34 4.56
N GLY A 198 6.75 8.23 4.26
CA GLY A 198 5.30 8.19 4.07
C GLY A 198 4.78 6.77 3.93
N ALA A 199 3.48 6.62 3.85
CA ALA A 199 2.84 5.33 3.70
C ALA A 199 1.41 5.41 3.18
N ILE A 200 0.88 4.27 2.75
CA ILE A 200 -0.55 4.03 2.60
C ILE A 200 -0.94 2.76 3.34
N SER A 201 -1.91 2.85 4.26
CA SER A 201 -2.56 1.70 4.88
C SER A 201 -3.70 1.21 4.00
N MET A 202 -3.67 -0.07 3.64
CA MET A 202 -4.71 -0.72 2.83
C MET A 202 -5.78 -1.38 3.69
N VAL A 203 -5.65 -1.30 5.01
CA VAL A 203 -6.52 -1.95 6.00
C VAL A 203 -7.67 -1.03 6.38
N GLY A 204 -8.85 -1.64 6.60
CA GLY A 204 -10.04 -0.93 7.05
C GLY A 204 -10.91 -0.39 5.91
N PHE A 205 -12.06 0.20 6.29
CA PHE A 205 -13.04 0.74 5.34
C PHE A 205 -12.55 1.97 4.57
N LYS A 206 -11.61 2.72 5.14
CA LYS A 206 -11.00 3.91 4.52
C LYS A 206 -9.48 3.74 4.57
N LYS A 207 -8.89 3.63 3.41
CA LYS A 207 -7.42 3.64 3.28
C LYS A 207 -6.89 4.95 3.88
N ALA A 208 -5.90 4.85 4.77
CA ALA A 208 -5.23 6.01 5.34
C ALA A 208 -3.91 6.24 4.58
N ILE A 209 -3.64 7.49 4.24
CA ILE A 209 -2.43 7.91 3.56
C ILE A 209 -1.66 8.81 4.52
N TYR A 210 -0.38 8.53 4.69
CA TYR A 210 0.54 9.28 5.53
C TYR A 210 1.53 9.99 4.61
N LEU A 211 1.41 11.31 4.49
CA LEU A 211 2.29 12.14 3.65
C LEU A 211 3.28 12.91 4.52
N PRO A 212 4.48 13.21 4.00
CA PRO A 212 5.35 14.21 4.60
C PRO A 212 4.59 15.53 4.82
N LYS A 213 5.03 16.38 5.75
CA LYS A 213 4.42 17.69 6.03
C LYS A 213 4.38 18.56 4.78
N ALA A 214 3.55 19.60 4.79
CA ALA A 214 3.26 20.42 3.61
C ALA A 214 4.50 21.13 3.01
N ASP A 215 5.50 21.40 3.82
CA ASP A 215 6.77 22.04 3.45
C ASP A 215 7.86 21.06 3.01
N ASP A 216 7.62 19.75 3.11
CA ASP A 216 8.61 18.74 2.71
C ASP A 216 8.69 18.60 1.18
N PRO A 217 9.90 18.64 0.60
CA PRO A 217 10.10 18.51 -0.85
C PRO A 217 9.62 17.16 -1.42
N ASN A 218 9.49 16.13 -0.60
CA ASN A 218 9.03 14.81 -1.03
C ASN A 218 7.50 14.69 -1.04
N ARG A 219 6.76 15.68 -0.53
CA ARG A 219 5.31 15.58 -0.35
C ARG A 219 4.55 15.32 -1.65
N THR A 220 4.86 16.06 -2.71
CA THR A 220 4.21 15.88 -4.02
C THR A 220 4.49 14.51 -4.61
N ALA A 221 5.75 14.07 -4.58
CA ALA A 221 6.14 12.74 -5.04
C ALA A 221 5.42 11.63 -4.25
N SER A 222 5.37 11.75 -2.92
CA SER A 222 4.68 10.81 -2.02
C SER A 222 3.16 10.78 -2.27
N ALA A 223 2.54 11.93 -2.55
CA ALA A 223 1.10 12.01 -2.84
C ALA A 223 0.75 11.31 -4.16
N LEU A 224 1.53 11.53 -5.23
CA LEU A 224 1.35 10.87 -6.52
C LEU A 224 1.53 9.36 -6.41
N LEU A 225 2.58 8.91 -5.70
CA LEU A 225 2.81 7.49 -5.43
C LEU A 225 1.66 6.87 -4.61
N ALA A 226 1.23 7.54 -3.54
CA ALA A 226 0.13 7.07 -2.71
C ALA A 226 -1.18 6.95 -3.48
N LEU A 227 -1.50 7.92 -4.36
CA LEU A 227 -2.69 7.86 -5.20
C LEU A 227 -2.63 6.72 -6.22
N SER A 228 -1.46 6.43 -6.78
CA SER A 228 -1.29 5.30 -7.69
C SER A 228 -1.52 3.96 -7.00
N LEU A 229 -1.06 3.83 -5.76
CA LEU A 229 -1.33 2.66 -4.91
C LEU A 229 -2.79 2.65 -4.38
N TYR A 230 -3.38 3.82 -4.13
CA TYR A 230 -4.79 3.92 -3.73
C TYR A 230 -5.73 3.34 -4.78
N TYR A 231 -5.47 3.64 -6.06
CA TYR A 231 -6.23 3.14 -7.20
C TYR A 231 -5.77 1.77 -7.70
N PHE A 232 -4.66 1.27 -7.19
CA PHE A 232 -4.20 -0.08 -7.51
C PHE A 232 -5.12 -1.12 -6.83
N ASN A 233 -5.72 -1.98 -7.65
CA ASN A 233 -6.48 -3.12 -7.15
C ASN A 233 -5.55 -4.33 -7.04
N ASP A 234 -4.88 -4.47 -5.91
CA ASP A 234 -3.92 -5.55 -5.69
C ASP A 234 -4.65 -6.91 -5.67
N PRO A 235 -4.30 -7.84 -6.56
CA PRO A 235 -4.89 -9.18 -6.58
C PRO A 235 -4.66 -9.97 -5.30
N GLY A 236 -3.66 -9.62 -4.51
CA GLY A 236 -3.43 -10.20 -3.19
C GLY A 236 -4.47 -9.80 -2.14
N ASN A 237 -5.37 -8.86 -2.45
CA ASN A 237 -6.46 -8.39 -1.58
C ASN A 237 -7.86 -8.85 -2.05
N LEU A 238 -7.93 -9.79 -3.02
CA LEU A 238 -9.18 -10.32 -3.58
C LEU A 238 -9.63 -11.63 -2.92
#